data_bd58f930e561b16e49c9c40fe0a97aa1
#
_entry.id   bd58f930e561b16e49c9c40fe0a97aa1
#
_cell.length_a   1.000
_cell.length_b   1.000
_cell.length_c   1.000
_cell.angle_alpha   90.00
_cell.angle_beta   90.00
_cell.angle_gamma   90.00
#
_symmetry.space_group_name_H-M   'P 1'
#
loop_
_entity.id
_entity.type
_entity.pdbx_description
1 polymer ?
#
loop_
_entity_poly.entity_id
_entity_poly.type
_entity_poly.pdbx_seq_one_letter_code
_entity_poly.pdbx_strand_id
1 'polypeptide(L)'
;MYRMLILAPFILLPLTVIGGSIILTTPLNVPYAEAQGQNTSLATSDPSLAINVTIGDLIVEGPATSIGFRVLDLGTPNTGPKIEASFIGNATIRGGINATDMGTLQTIVNSDGTSYSQGKGILTSVATGEIATYTFQAIGQYGSDGKLRNHGSVFFNSNTTSSGQLSFLNNMVGVFADEIDAAGNSMTRVWELR
;
A
#
# COMPACT_ATOMS: atom_id res chain seq x y z
N MET A 1 -21.08 13.13 -37.28
CA MET A 1 -21.93 13.75 -36.23
C MET A 1 -22.03 12.77 -35.08
N TYR A 2 -21.00 12.75 -34.21
CA TYR A 2 -20.89 11.81 -33.07
C TYR A 2 -21.40 12.50 -31.81
N ARG A 3 -22.41 11.95 -31.20
CA ARG A 3 -22.93 12.39 -29.90
C ARG A 3 -22.02 11.89 -28.78
N MET A 4 -21.41 12.82 -28.10
CA MET A 4 -20.64 12.63 -26.88
C MET A 4 -21.61 12.31 -25.74
N LEU A 5 -21.51 11.10 -25.19
CA LEU A 5 -22.27 10.68 -24.02
C LEU A 5 -21.53 11.18 -22.79
N ILE A 6 -22.08 12.18 -22.13
CA ILE A 6 -21.57 12.71 -20.85
C ILE A 6 -22.06 11.76 -19.75
N LEU A 7 -21.15 11.01 -19.13
CA LEU A 7 -21.43 10.28 -17.89
C LEU A 7 -21.49 11.29 -16.75
N ALA A 8 -22.67 11.39 -16.14
CA ALA A 8 -22.89 12.21 -14.96
C ALA A 8 -22.18 11.62 -13.73
N PRO A 9 -21.69 12.46 -12.79
CA PRO A 9 -21.05 11.98 -11.59
C PRO A 9 -22.10 11.37 -10.65
N PHE A 10 -21.80 10.19 -10.11
CA PHE A 10 -22.57 9.55 -9.04
C PHE A 10 -22.45 10.41 -7.78
N ILE A 11 -23.53 11.11 -7.44
CA ILE A 11 -23.69 11.80 -6.16
C ILE A 11 -24.07 10.74 -5.12
N LEU A 12 -23.15 10.46 -4.21
CA LEU A 12 -23.43 9.65 -3.01
C LEU A 12 -24.25 10.51 -2.05
N LEU A 13 -25.54 10.22 -1.92
CA LEU A 13 -26.41 10.81 -0.90
C LEU A 13 -26.11 10.18 0.47
N PRO A 14 -25.99 10.97 1.54
CA PRO A 14 -25.83 10.43 2.89
C PRO A 14 -27.16 9.84 3.38
N LEU A 15 -27.17 8.57 3.72
CA LEU A 15 -28.27 7.89 4.37
C LEU A 15 -28.28 8.25 5.85
N THR A 16 -29.18 9.14 6.25
CA THR A 16 -29.44 9.46 7.66
C THR A 16 -30.32 8.38 8.27
N VAL A 17 -29.79 7.56 9.16
CA VAL A 17 -30.57 6.64 9.99
C VAL A 17 -30.97 7.34 11.27
N ILE A 18 -32.27 7.60 11.43
CA ILE A 18 -32.87 8.13 12.64
C ILE A 18 -33.18 6.98 13.60
N GLY A 19 -32.60 7.05 14.77
CA GLY A 19 -33.08 6.67 16.09
C GLY A 19 -33.82 5.36 16.32
N GLY A 20 -33.20 4.50 17.13
CA GLY A 20 -33.84 3.44 17.87
C GLY A 20 -32.94 3.03 19.03
N SER A 21 -33.12 3.75 20.18
CA SER A 21 -32.45 3.39 21.44
C SER A 21 -33.04 2.11 22.01
N ILE A 22 -32.24 1.05 22.09
CA ILE A 22 -32.51 -0.09 22.99
C ILE A 22 -31.48 -0.02 24.10
N ILE A 23 -31.94 0.40 25.28
CA ILE A 23 -31.15 0.38 26.51
C ILE A 23 -31.26 -1.06 27.07
N LEU A 24 -30.21 -1.86 26.97
CA LEU A 24 -30.04 -3.07 27.75
C LEU A 24 -29.04 -2.76 28.87
N THR A 25 -29.59 -2.45 30.05
CA THR A 25 -28.85 -2.39 31.30
C THR A 25 -28.79 -3.77 31.94
N THR A 26 -27.67 -4.46 31.80
CA THR A 26 -27.27 -5.48 32.76
C THR A 26 -25.81 -5.25 33.11
N PRO A 27 -25.47 -5.00 34.40
CA PRO A 27 -24.09 -4.91 34.81
C PRO A 27 -23.51 -6.33 34.89
N LEU A 28 -22.66 -6.70 33.94
CA LEU A 28 -21.79 -7.85 34.08
C LEU A 28 -20.70 -7.49 35.10
N ASN A 29 -20.90 -7.99 36.33
CA ASN A 29 -19.87 -7.99 37.37
C ASN A 29 -18.79 -8.99 36.96
N VAL A 30 -17.76 -8.54 36.26
CA VAL A 30 -16.54 -9.31 36.03
C VAL A 30 -15.60 -8.99 37.18
N PRO A 31 -15.20 -9.97 38.02
CA PRO A 31 -14.22 -9.71 39.04
C PRO A 31 -12.89 -9.36 38.39
N TYR A 32 -12.43 -8.12 38.61
CA TYR A 32 -11.05 -7.75 38.30
C TYR A 32 -10.12 -8.56 39.22
N ALA A 33 -9.41 -9.50 38.63
CA ALA A 33 -8.24 -10.08 39.28
C ALA A 33 -7.18 -8.97 39.33
N GLU A 34 -6.89 -8.47 40.53
CA GLU A 34 -5.71 -7.63 40.77
C GLU A 34 -4.48 -8.44 40.37
N ALA A 35 -3.91 -8.12 39.23
CA ALA A 35 -2.59 -8.59 38.87
C ALA A 35 -1.60 -7.94 39.84
N GLN A 36 -1.20 -8.69 40.87
CA GLN A 36 -0.06 -8.33 41.71
C GLN A 36 1.14 -8.16 40.78
N GLY A 37 1.66 -6.95 40.71
CA GLY A 37 2.84 -6.62 39.93
C GLY A 37 4.05 -7.43 40.43
N GLN A 38 4.30 -8.53 39.77
CA GLN A 38 5.64 -9.11 39.80
C GLN A 38 6.51 -8.14 38.96
N ASN A 39 7.36 -7.40 39.68
CA ASN A 39 8.53 -6.79 39.10
C ASN A 39 9.45 -7.89 38.53
N THR A 40 9.10 -8.48 37.43
CA THR A 40 10.06 -9.17 36.59
C THR A 40 10.99 -8.09 36.06
N SER A 41 12.17 -7.96 36.66
CA SER A 41 13.28 -7.29 36.05
C SER A 41 13.39 -7.85 34.62
N LEU A 42 13.12 -7.02 33.64
CA LEU A 42 13.37 -7.36 32.25
C LEU A 42 14.82 -7.81 32.19
N ALA A 43 15.02 -9.12 31.97
CA ALA A 43 16.32 -9.66 31.72
C ALA A 43 17.03 -8.77 30.72
N THR A 44 18.22 -8.33 31.04
CA THR A 44 19.09 -7.58 30.12
C THR A 44 19.08 -8.31 28.81
N SER A 45 18.43 -7.73 27.81
CA SER A 45 18.43 -8.27 26.45
C SER A 45 19.88 -8.47 26.04
N ASP A 46 20.23 -9.70 25.68
CA ASP A 46 21.56 -10.00 25.16
C ASP A 46 21.85 -9.05 24.00
N PRO A 47 22.85 -8.17 24.09
CA PRO A 47 23.14 -7.22 23.03
C PRO A 47 23.51 -7.91 21.70
N SER A 48 23.81 -9.21 21.71
CA SER A 48 24.06 -10.01 20.51
C SER A 48 22.78 -10.27 19.68
N LEU A 49 21.58 -10.03 20.24
CA LEU A 49 20.30 -10.18 19.57
C LEU A 49 19.67 -8.85 19.14
N ALA A 50 20.39 -7.72 19.27
CA ALA A 50 19.92 -6.43 18.82
C ALA A 50 19.82 -6.43 17.29
N ILE A 51 18.59 -6.45 16.76
CA ILE A 51 18.33 -6.27 15.32
C ILE A 51 18.19 -4.77 15.07
N ASN A 52 19.15 -4.20 14.35
CA ASN A 52 19.09 -2.81 13.90
C ASN A 52 18.47 -2.77 12.50
N VAL A 53 17.30 -2.14 12.38
CA VAL A 53 16.66 -1.88 11.10
C VAL A 53 16.70 -0.38 10.83
N THR A 54 17.22 0.01 9.67
CA THR A 54 17.32 1.41 9.26
C THR A 54 16.73 1.62 7.88
N ILE A 55 16.16 2.80 7.66
CA ILE A 55 15.76 3.25 6.32
C ILE A 55 17.02 3.82 5.65
N GLY A 56 17.40 3.23 4.52
CA GLY A 56 18.55 3.60 3.72
C GLY A 56 18.19 4.62 2.62
N ASP A 57 18.88 4.51 1.47
CA ASP A 57 18.76 5.44 0.36
C ASP A 57 17.42 5.33 -0.37
N LEU A 58 17.00 6.43 -1.01
CA LEU A 58 15.91 6.42 -2.00
C LEU A 58 16.36 5.60 -3.22
N ILE A 59 15.63 4.55 -3.55
CA ILE A 59 16.00 3.59 -4.61
C ILE A 59 15.11 3.63 -5.83
N VAL A 60 13.83 3.99 -5.67
CA VAL A 60 12.87 4.15 -6.78
C VAL A 60 11.97 5.33 -6.46
N GLU A 61 11.74 6.18 -7.45
CA GLU A 61 10.78 7.28 -7.38
C GLU A 61 10.11 7.43 -8.73
N GLY A 62 8.78 7.64 -8.75
CA GLY A 62 8.12 7.97 -10.01
C GLY A 62 6.62 8.05 -9.94
N PRO A 63 6.04 8.74 -10.94
CA PRO A 63 4.60 8.79 -11.16
C PRO A 63 4.10 7.53 -11.86
N ALA A 64 2.86 7.15 -11.53
CA ALA A 64 2.11 6.14 -12.28
C ALA A 64 0.64 6.56 -12.41
N THR A 65 -0.08 5.91 -13.33
CA THR A 65 -1.51 6.15 -13.56
C THR A 65 -2.20 4.80 -13.65
N SER A 66 -3.34 4.69 -13.00
CA SER A 66 -4.23 3.54 -13.13
C SER A 66 -4.87 3.51 -14.51
N ILE A 67 -4.76 2.38 -15.21
CA ILE A 67 -5.23 2.20 -16.60
C ILE A 67 -6.40 1.25 -16.73
N GLY A 68 -6.84 0.63 -15.64
CA GLY A 68 -8.00 -0.27 -15.63
C GLY A 68 -8.37 -0.72 -14.23
N PHE A 69 -9.67 -0.97 -14.05
CA PHE A 69 -10.23 -1.43 -12.78
C PHE A 69 -11.16 -2.62 -13.01
N ARG A 70 -11.13 -3.57 -12.10
CA ARG A 70 -12.05 -4.71 -12.07
C ARG A 70 -12.53 -4.96 -10.64
N VAL A 71 -13.84 -5.03 -10.43
CA VAL A 71 -14.41 -5.43 -9.14
C VAL A 71 -14.26 -6.94 -9.03
N LEU A 72 -13.59 -7.41 -7.98
CA LEU A 72 -13.40 -8.84 -7.70
C LEU A 72 -14.44 -9.35 -6.72
N ASP A 73 -14.86 -8.51 -5.77
CA ASP A 73 -15.85 -8.81 -4.74
C ASP A 73 -16.57 -7.53 -4.35
N LEU A 74 -17.86 -7.60 -4.09
CA LEU A 74 -18.66 -6.46 -3.63
C LEU A 74 -18.48 -6.18 -2.14
N GLY A 75 -17.85 -7.10 -1.41
CA GLY A 75 -17.64 -6.98 0.03
C GLY A 75 -18.90 -7.24 0.85
N THR A 76 -18.82 -6.90 2.11
CA THR A 76 -19.91 -6.95 3.09
C THR A 76 -20.12 -5.58 3.71
N PRO A 77 -21.16 -5.34 4.53
CA PRO A 77 -21.34 -4.07 5.23
C PRO A 77 -20.14 -3.62 6.09
N ASN A 78 -19.30 -4.56 6.50
CA ASN A 78 -18.12 -4.28 7.35
C ASN A 78 -16.79 -4.31 6.58
N THR A 79 -16.75 -4.98 5.44
CA THR A 79 -15.59 -5.04 4.54
C THR A 79 -16.00 -4.47 3.20
N GLY A 80 -15.38 -3.39 2.77
CA GLY A 80 -15.67 -2.77 1.49
C GLY A 80 -15.33 -3.68 0.29
N PRO A 81 -15.56 -3.18 -0.93
CA PRO A 81 -15.33 -3.95 -2.14
C PRO A 81 -13.84 -4.27 -2.32
N LYS A 82 -13.58 -5.45 -2.89
CA LYS A 82 -12.25 -5.82 -3.38
C LYS A 82 -12.13 -5.45 -4.84
N ILE A 83 -11.17 -4.60 -5.16
CA ILE A 83 -10.94 -4.06 -6.50
C ILE A 83 -9.54 -4.47 -6.96
N GLU A 84 -9.43 -4.87 -8.21
CA GLU A 84 -8.14 -4.99 -8.90
C GLU A 84 -7.94 -3.78 -9.80
N ALA A 85 -6.74 -3.21 -9.77
CA ALA A 85 -6.32 -2.14 -10.67
C ALA A 85 -5.04 -2.54 -11.40
N SER A 86 -4.91 -2.10 -12.65
CA SER A 86 -3.65 -2.12 -13.40
C SER A 86 -3.09 -0.71 -13.47
N PHE A 87 -1.78 -0.57 -13.46
CA PHE A 87 -1.11 0.72 -13.56
C PHE A 87 0.09 0.67 -14.49
N ILE A 88 0.43 1.83 -15.01
CA ILE A 88 1.63 2.06 -15.81
C ILE A 88 2.25 3.39 -15.37
N GLY A 89 3.57 3.45 -15.36
CA GLY A 89 4.31 4.64 -14.96
C GLY A 89 5.73 4.69 -15.50
N ASN A 90 6.42 5.73 -15.07
CA ASN A 90 7.85 5.90 -15.27
C ASN A 90 8.52 5.99 -13.90
N ALA A 91 9.69 5.41 -13.76
CA ALA A 91 10.45 5.45 -12.54
C ALA A 91 11.88 5.94 -12.79
N THR A 92 12.40 6.69 -11.84
CA THR A 92 13.83 6.95 -11.71
C THR A 92 14.35 6.04 -10.60
N ILE A 93 15.28 5.19 -10.97
CA ILE A 93 15.93 4.24 -10.06
C ILE A 93 17.27 4.83 -9.63
N ARG A 94 17.76 4.46 -8.44
CA ARG A 94 19.05 4.88 -7.89
C ARG A 94 20.16 4.92 -8.96
N GLY A 95 20.95 6.00 -8.97
CA GLY A 95 21.96 6.23 -10.01
C GLY A 95 21.41 6.91 -11.27
N GLY A 96 20.16 7.38 -11.27
CA GLY A 96 19.56 8.09 -12.42
C GLY A 96 19.10 7.15 -13.54
N ILE A 97 18.88 5.87 -13.26
CA ILE A 97 18.41 4.90 -14.25
C ILE A 97 16.93 5.15 -14.51
N ASN A 98 16.57 5.51 -15.74
CA ASN A 98 15.17 5.62 -16.16
C ASN A 98 14.60 4.24 -16.48
N ALA A 99 13.40 3.98 -15.98
CA ALA A 99 12.68 2.74 -16.21
C ALA A 99 11.20 3.01 -16.48
N THR A 100 10.55 2.10 -17.20
CA THR A 100 9.09 2.00 -17.20
C THR A 100 8.66 1.10 -16.05
N ASP A 101 7.51 1.41 -15.47
CA ASP A 101 6.89 0.63 -14.41
C ASP A 101 5.49 0.19 -14.87
N MET A 102 5.17 -1.08 -14.67
CA MET A 102 3.84 -1.61 -14.90
C MET A 102 3.49 -2.70 -13.90
N GLY A 103 2.23 -2.74 -13.50
CA GLY A 103 1.83 -3.76 -12.54
C GLY A 103 0.34 -3.85 -12.33
N THR A 104 -0.02 -4.70 -11.37
CA THR A 104 -1.38 -4.89 -10.90
C THR A 104 -1.41 -4.91 -9.38
N LEU A 105 -2.50 -4.42 -8.82
CA LEU A 105 -2.75 -4.48 -7.38
C LEU A 105 -4.19 -4.89 -7.10
N GLN A 106 -4.42 -5.46 -5.94
CA GLN A 106 -5.74 -5.70 -5.39
C GLN A 106 -5.86 -4.91 -4.10
N THR A 107 -6.94 -4.16 -3.97
CA THR A 107 -7.22 -3.30 -2.81
C THR A 107 -8.57 -3.66 -2.21
N ILE A 108 -8.64 -3.71 -0.89
CA ILE A 108 -9.88 -3.72 -0.10
C ILE A 108 -9.96 -2.38 0.59
N VAL A 109 -11.08 -1.67 0.42
CA VAL A 109 -11.34 -0.39 1.09
C VAL A 109 -12.37 -0.62 2.18
N ASN A 110 -12.03 -0.36 3.42
CA ASN A 110 -12.92 -0.52 4.56
C ASN A 110 -13.83 0.71 4.75
N SER A 111 -14.92 0.53 5.48
CA SER A 111 -15.90 1.60 5.76
C SER A 111 -15.36 2.76 6.58
N ASP A 112 -14.26 2.56 7.31
CA ASP A 112 -13.55 3.58 8.08
C ASP A 112 -12.55 4.40 7.26
N GLY A 113 -12.47 4.16 5.94
CA GLY A 113 -11.54 4.81 5.02
C GLY A 113 -10.14 4.23 5.02
N THR A 114 -9.88 3.15 5.77
CA THR A 114 -8.63 2.40 5.66
C THR A 114 -8.63 1.51 4.43
N SER A 115 -7.46 1.17 3.91
CA SER A 115 -7.30 0.22 2.82
C SER A 115 -6.17 -0.76 3.10
N TYR A 116 -6.32 -1.95 2.54
CA TYR A 116 -5.23 -2.91 2.42
C TYR A 116 -5.03 -3.24 0.96
N SER A 117 -3.78 -3.11 0.50
CA SER A 117 -3.40 -3.36 -0.90
C SER A 117 -2.27 -4.37 -0.96
N GLN A 118 -2.31 -5.22 -1.99
CA GLN A 118 -1.21 -6.08 -2.36
C GLN A 118 -1.07 -6.11 -3.88
N GLY A 119 0.15 -6.21 -4.37
CA GLY A 119 0.37 -6.17 -5.81
C GLY A 119 1.72 -6.68 -6.24
N LYS A 120 1.93 -6.59 -7.55
CA LYS A 120 3.17 -6.97 -8.21
C LYS A 120 3.39 -6.12 -9.44
N GLY A 121 4.65 -5.94 -9.82
CA GLY A 121 4.99 -5.18 -11.01
C GLY A 121 6.35 -5.54 -11.58
N ILE A 122 6.67 -4.83 -12.65
CA ILE A 122 7.88 -4.99 -13.45
C ILE A 122 8.46 -3.60 -13.70
N LEU A 123 9.73 -3.41 -13.36
CA LEU A 123 10.55 -2.28 -13.79
C LEU A 123 11.39 -2.72 -14.98
N THR A 124 11.36 -1.96 -16.06
CA THR A 124 12.19 -2.24 -17.25
C THR A 124 13.07 -1.01 -17.53
N SER A 125 14.39 -1.20 -17.47
CA SER A 125 15.35 -0.13 -17.82
C SER A 125 15.14 0.33 -19.26
N VAL A 126 14.97 1.63 -19.46
CA VAL A 126 14.80 2.21 -20.80
C VAL A 126 16.07 2.07 -21.62
N ALA A 127 17.23 2.14 -20.98
CA ALA A 127 18.53 2.11 -21.68
C ALA A 127 18.97 0.71 -22.10
N THR A 128 18.71 -0.31 -21.26
CA THR A 128 19.28 -1.66 -21.45
C THR A 128 18.23 -2.74 -21.69
N GLY A 129 16.95 -2.46 -21.38
CA GLY A 129 15.88 -3.45 -21.40
C GLY A 129 15.96 -4.46 -20.25
N GLU A 130 16.87 -4.28 -19.28
CA GLU A 130 16.94 -5.12 -18.09
C GLU A 130 15.64 -5.03 -17.28
N ILE A 131 15.27 -6.16 -16.67
CA ILE A 131 14.01 -6.30 -15.94
C ILE A 131 14.29 -6.61 -14.48
N ALA A 132 13.61 -5.88 -13.60
CA ALA A 132 13.41 -6.24 -12.20
C ALA A 132 11.91 -6.44 -11.93
N THR A 133 11.56 -7.47 -11.21
CA THR A 133 10.19 -7.73 -10.74
C THR A 133 10.07 -7.33 -9.29
N TYR A 134 8.85 -7.03 -8.85
CA TYR A 134 8.60 -6.78 -7.45
C TYR A 134 7.21 -7.23 -7.02
N THR A 135 7.06 -7.48 -5.72
CA THR A 135 5.79 -7.65 -5.04
C THR A 135 5.72 -6.67 -3.88
N PHE A 136 4.52 -6.23 -3.52
CA PHE A 136 4.34 -5.30 -2.42
C PHE A 136 3.06 -5.54 -1.63
N GLN A 137 3.05 -5.03 -0.40
CA GLN A 137 1.88 -4.95 0.47
C GLN A 137 1.85 -3.56 1.13
N ALA A 138 0.65 -2.99 1.29
CA ALA A 138 0.46 -1.68 1.86
C ALA A 138 -0.79 -1.59 2.71
N ILE A 139 -0.74 -0.68 3.68
CA ILE A 139 -1.89 -0.16 4.40
C ILE A 139 -2.04 1.31 4.00
N GLY A 140 -3.26 1.74 3.74
CA GLY A 140 -3.56 3.11 3.33
C GLY A 140 -4.69 3.72 4.12
N GLN A 141 -4.80 5.04 4.02
CA GLN A 141 -5.86 5.85 4.59
C GLN A 141 -6.27 6.94 3.61
N TYR A 142 -7.58 7.10 3.40
CA TYR A 142 -8.09 8.26 2.68
C TYR A 142 -8.02 9.51 3.56
N GLY A 143 -7.42 10.56 3.03
CA GLY A 143 -7.41 11.87 3.65
C GLY A 143 -8.69 12.65 3.39
N SER A 144 -8.90 13.76 4.11
CA SER A 144 -10.01 14.70 3.87
C SER A 144 -9.94 15.40 2.51
N ASP A 145 -8.78 15.37 1.87
CA ASP A 145 -8.52 15.86 0.50
C ASP A 145 -8.88 14.83 -0.59
N GLY A 146 -9.43 13.69 -0.21
CA GLY A 146 -9.82 12.61 -1.12
C GLY A 146 -8.66 11.78 -1.66
N LYS A 147 -7.43 12.02 -1.23
CA LYS A 147 -6.27 11.23 -1.63
C LYS A 147 -6.08 10.03 -0.74
N LEU A 148 -5.68 8.91 -1.33
CA LEU A 148 -5.26 7.71 -0.63
C LEU A 148 -3.75 7.78 -0.39
N ARG A 149 -3.33 7.65 0.87
CA ARG A 149 -1.91 7.59 1.26
C ARG A 149 -1.59 6.21 1.78
N ASN A 150 -0.71 5.53 1.06
CA ASN A 150 -0.28 4.17 1.37
C ASN A 150 1.14 4.17 1.94
N HIS A 151 1.38 3.21 2.83
CA HIS A 151 2.71 2.86 3.33
C HIS A 151 2.85 1.36 3.32
N GLY A 152 4.00 0.85 2.95
CA GLY A 152 4.15 -0.58 2.81
C GLY A 152 5.57 -1.06 2.63
N SER A 153 5.66 -2.36 2.34
CA SER A 153 6.91 -3.05 2.02
C SER A 153 6.90 -3.52 0.58
N VAL A 154 8.05 -3.52 -0.05
CA VAL A 154 8.26 -4.02 -1.40
C VAL A 154 9.47 -4.95 -1.42
N PHE A 155 9.35 -6.04 -2.19
CA PHE A 155 10.36 -7.06 -2.35
C PHE A 155 10.73 -7.13 -3.82
N PHE A 156 11.98 -6.81 -4.13
CA PHE A 156 12.50 -6.83 -5.49
C PHE A 156 13.25 -8.11 -5.81
N ASN A 157 13.18 -8.50 -7.07
CA ASN A 157 13.98 -9.56 -7.65
C ASN A 157 14.41 -9.14 -9.05
N SER A 158 15.69 -9.30 -9.36
CA SER A 158 16.23 -8.99 -10.67
C SER A 158 16.88 -10.25 -11.27
N ASN A 159 16.51 -10.55 -12.51
CA ASN A 159 17.11 -11.65 -13.27
C ASN A 159 18.41 -11.23 -14.00
N THR A 160 18.91 -10.04 -13.71
CA THR A 160 20.13 -9.53 -14.35
C THR A 160 21.37 -10.24 -13.81
N THR A 161 22.39 -10.34 -14.66
CA THR A 161 23.72 -10.78 -14.21
C THR A 161 24.29 -9.82 -13.18
N SER A 162 25.28 -10.23 -12.42
CA SER A 162 25.93 -9.41 -11.39
C SER A 162 26.50 -8.08 -11.89
N SER A 163 26.66 -7.90 -13.19
CA SER A 163 27.14 -6.68 -13.84
C SER A 163 26.03 -5.80 -14.42
N GLY A 164 24.74 -6.23 -14.33
CA GLY A 164 23.61 -5.48 -14.85
C GLY A 164 23.30 -4.23 -14.02
N GLN A 165 22.71 -3.21 -14.68
CA GLN A 165 22.34 -1.95 -14.03
C GLN A 165 21.32 -2.15 -12.89
N LEU A 166 20.40 -3.12 -13.02
CA LEU A 166 19.38 -3.43 -12.02
C LEU A 166 19.78 -4.57 -11.07
N SER A 167 21.02 -5.08 -11.15
CA SER A 167 21.50 -6.21 -10.32
C SER A 167 21.39 -5.93 -8.82
N PHE A 168 21.53 -4.70 -8.39
CA PHE A 168 21.44 -4.31 -6.98
C PHE A 168 20.01 -4.45 -6.40
N LEU A 169 18.98 -4.55 -7.26
CA LEU A 169 17.60 -4.83 -6.84
C LEU A 169 17.37 -6.32 -6.53
N ASN A 170 18.33 -7.20 -6.81
CA ASN A 170 18.14 -8.61 -6.55
C ASN A 170 18.10 -8.91 -5.04
N ASN A 171 17.02 -9.55 -4.60
CA ASN A 171 16.71 -9.84 -3.19
C ASN A 171 16.69 -8.58 -2.28
N MET A 172 16.41 -7.41 -2.84
CA MET A 172 16.30 -6.17 -2.07
C MET A 172 14.91 -6.05 -1.44
N VAL A 173 14.88 -5.58 -0.20
CA VAL A 173 13.67 -5.19 0.51
C VAL A 173 13.64 -3.69 0.65
N GLY A 174 12.50 -3.07 0.36
CA GLY A 174 12.26 -1.65 0.56
C GLY A 174 11.02 -1.38 1.37
N VAL A 175 10.97 -0.18 1.93
CA VAL A 175 9.74 0.44 2.45
C VAL A 175 9.33 1.55 1.49
N PHE A 176 8.03 1.75 1.33
CA PHE A 176 7.55 2.77 0.41
C PHE A 176 6.43 3.63 0.99
N ALA A 177 6.30 4.82 0.45
CA ALA A 177 5.14 5.70 0.59
C ALA A 177 4.60 6.03 -0.80
N ASP A 178 3.29 6.07 -0.91
CA ASP A 178 2.57 6.31 -2.15
C ASP A 178 1.37 7.20 -1.87
N GLU A 179 1.11 8.18 -2.74
CA GLU A 179 -0.07 9.04 -2.71
C GLU A 179 -0.82 8.91 -4.04
N ILE A 180 -2.10 8.57 -3.97
CA ILE A 180 -2.96 8.36 -5.14
C ILE A 180 -4.09 9.39 -5.10
N ASP A 181 -4.30 10.14 -6.18
CA ASP A 181 -5.41 11.08 -6.33
C ASP A 181 -6.71 10.40 -6.81
N ALA A 182 -7.81 11.16 -6.81
CA ALA A 182 -9.12 10.67 -7.25
C ALA A 182 -9.18 10.29 -8.74
N ALA A 183 -8.23 10.75 -9.56
CA ALA A 183 -8.11 10.39 -10.97
C ALA A 183 -7.27 9.11 -11.18
N GLY A 184 -6.70 8.55 -10.12
CA GLY A 184 -5.86 7.36 -10.16
C GLY A 184 -4.40 7.65 -10.52
N ASN A 185 -3.97 8.93 -10.48
CA ASN A 185 -2.56 9.26 -10.60
C ASN A 185 -1.87 9.08 -9.26
N SER A 186 -0.70 8.50 -9.27
CA SER A 186 0.09 8.27 -8.06
C SER A 186 1.50 8.82 -8.17
N MET A 187 2.11 9.03 -7.00
CA MET A 187 3.54 9.29 -6.83
C MET A 187 4.07 8.36 -5.76
N THR A 188 4.97 7.48 -6.13
CA THR A 188 5.55 6.47 -5.26
C THR A 188 7.03 6.79 -4.98
N ARG A 189 7.45 6.57 -3.75
CA ARG A 189 8.85 6.62 -3.31
C ARG A 189 9.17 5.37 -2.53
N VAL A 190 10.30 4.75 -2.86
CA VAL A 190 10.80 3.53 -2.23
C VAL A 190 12.18 3.76 -1.67
N TRP A 191 12.39 3.43 -0.40
CA TRP A 191 13.68 3.47 0.29
C TRP A 191 14.13 2.05 0.60
N GLU A 192 15.43 1.83 0.53
CA GLU A 192 16.06 0.57 0.93
C GLU A 192 15.83 0.32 2.44
N LEU A 193 15.54 -0.92 2.81
CA LEU A 193 15.51 -1.36 4.20
C LEU A 193 16.84 -2.09 4.51
N ARG A 194 17.58 -1.61 5.51
CA ARG A 194 18.90 -2.15 5.94
C ARG A 194 18.87 -2.63 7.37
#